data_ba017bb8aa4ac3d70c9d5a0b48e4fb0d
#
_entry.id   ba017bb8aa4ac3d70c9d5a0b48e4fb0d
#
_cell.length_a   1.000
_cell.length_b   1.000
_cell.length_c   1.000
_cell.angle_alpha   90.00
_cell.angle_beta   90.00
_cell.angle_gamma   90.00
#
_symmetry.space_group_name_H-M   'P 1'
#
loop_
_entity.id
_entity.type
_entity.pdbx_description
1 polymer ?
#
loop_
_entity_poly.entity_id
_entity_poly.type
_entity_poly.pdbx_seq_one_letter_code
_entity_poly.pdbx_strand_id
1 'polypeptide(L)'
;MAPQNLQEILDQTHPVELLRNSQVGAYVYPVVAAEFTNWRREQQAWRKTAVLYDQSHHMVNLFVKGPDALKLISDTAINSVESFPVDMAKQYVPTTPAGYVIGDGILFRLDEDELVFVGRAPAANWLEFQGVTGGYDVEIEKDERSPMRPMGKQVTRKLWRFQVQGPNAWQVLEKVNGGPIEDVKFFRMSRMNVAGREVRTLRHGMAGAPGLELWGPYETYDETREAILELSLIHI
;
A
#
# COMPACT_ATOMS: atom_id res chain seq x y z
N MET A 1 -15.86 22.08 23.05
CA MET A 1 -16.41 22.57 21.79
C MET A 1 -16.77 21.35 20.96
N ALA A 2 -17.94 21.34 20.32
CA ALA A 2 -18.28 20.28 19.37
C ALA A 2 -17.27 20.32 18.21
N PRO A 3 -16.89 19.15 17.65
CA PRO A 3 -15.99 19.14 16.51
C PRO A 3 -16.66 19.82 15.31
N GLN A 4 -15.99 20.80 14.71
CA GLN A 4 -16.44 21.45 13.49
C GLN A 4 -16.33 20.47 12.31
N ASN A 5 -17.31 20.47 11.42
CA ASN A 5 -17.18 19.76 10.16
C ASN A 5 -16.28 20.55 9.18
N LEU A 6 -15.82 19.89 8.13
CA LEU A 6 -14.89 20.50 7.17
C LEU A 6 -15.48 21.74 6.50
N GLN A 7 -16.79 21.76 6.18
CA GLN A 7 -17.43 22.90 5.54
C GLN A 7 -17.42 24.13 6.45
N GLU A 8 -17.76 23.97 7.73
CA GLU A 8 -17.71 25.05 8.71
C GLU A 8 -16.31 25.66 8.86
N ILE A 9 -15.28 24.84 8.75
CA ILE A 9 -13.89 25.31 8.78
C ILE A 9 -13.54 26.09 7.50
N LEU A 10 -13.93 25.57 6.33
CA LEU A 10 -13.67 26.20 5.03
C LEU A 10 -14.45 27.51 4.84
N ASP A 11 -15.61 27.64 5.44
CA ASP A 11 -16.40 28.90 5.44
C ASP A 11 -15.71 30.02 6.25
N GLN A 12 -14.82 29.65 7.19
CA GLN A 12 -14.12 30.57 8.07
C GLN A 12 -12.66 30.81 7.69
N THR A 13 -12.05 29.90 6.94
CA THR A 13 -10.60 29.93 6.69
C THR A 13 -10.30 29.52 5.25
N HIS A 14 -9.48 30.31 4.57
CA HIS A 14 -9.04 29.96 3.22
C HIS A 14 -8.29 28.62 3.22
N PRO A 15 -8.58 27.68 2.28
CA PRO A 15 -7.98 26.34 2.27
C PRO A 15 -6.44 26.32 2.32
N VAL A 16 -5.79 27.27 1.65
CA VAL A 16 -4.31 27.38 1.67
C VAL A 16 -3.79 27.72 3.05
N GLU A 17 -4.46 28.63 3.76
CA GLU A 17 -4.06 29.01 5.13
C GLU A 17 -4.34 27.88 6.12
N LEU A 18 -5.45 27.17 5.96
CA LEU A 18 -5.76 25.98 6.75
C LEU A 18 -4.66 24.91 6.62
N LEU A 19 -4.20 24.63 5.39
CA LEU A 19 -3.18 23.63 5.14
C LEU A 19 -1.79 24.10 5.62
N ARG A 20 -1.43 25.37 5.39
CA ARG A 20 -0.14 25.93 5.83
C ARG A 20 0.01 25.97 7.35
N ASN A 21 -1.09 26.23 8.05
CA ASN A 21 -1.09 26.33 9.52
C ASN A 21 -1.51 25.03 10.20
N SER A 22 -1.59 23.93 9.45
CA SER A 22 -1.94 22.61 10.01
C SER A 22 -0.96 22.20 11.11
N GLN A 23 -1.52 21.76 12.25
CA GLN A 23 -0.74 21.20 13.36
C GLN A 23 -0.41 19.73 13.14
N VAL A 24 -0.85 19.14 12.04
CA VAL A 24 -0.49 17.76 11.64
C VAL A 24 0.94 17.81 11.09
N GLY A 25 1.89 17.38 11.90
CA GLY A 25 3.29 17.26 11.48
C GLY A 25 3.52 16.17 10.43
N ALA A 26 4.73 16.13 9.88
CA ALA A 26 5.15 15.06 8.98
C ALA A 26 5.09 13.70 9.67
N TYR A 27 4.69 12.67 8.93
CA TYR A 27 4.81 11.30 9.42
C TYR A 27 6.30 10.93 9.47
N VAL A 28 6.72 10.36 10.58
CA VAL A 28 8.06 9.81 10.77
C VAL A 28 7.93 8.30 10.97
N TYR A 29 8.74 7.55 10.25
CA TYR A 29 8.76 6.09 10.33
C TYR A 29 10.11 5.66 10.92
N PRO A 30 10.11 4.78 11.94
CA PRO A 30 11.30 4.54 12.78
C PRO A 30 12.47 3.89 12.04
N VAL A 31 12.20 3.18 10.96
CA VAL A 31 13.21 2.39 10.24
C VAL A 31 13.46 2.90 8.82
N VAL A 32 12.76 3.94 8.42
CA VAL A 32 12.89 4.52 7.07
C VAL A 32 13.36 5.96 7.20
N ALA A 33 14.50 6.28 6.60
CA ALA A 33 14.95 7.66 6.51
C ALA A 33 13.94 8.50 5.71
N ALA A 34 13.72 9.73 6.12
CA ALA A 34 12.83 10.66 5.39
C ALA A 34 13.32 10.93 3.96
N GLU A 35 14.62 10.92 3.79
CA GLU A 35 15.30 11.01 2.49
C GLU A 35 16.50 10.06 2.51
N PHE A 36 16.74 9.33 1.43
CA PHE A 36 17.93 8.49 1.28
C PHE A 36 19.13 9.31 0.78
N THR A 37 18.90 10.15 -0.23
CA THR A 37 19.88 11.10 -0.74
C THR A 37 19.44 12.54 -0.45
N ASN A 38 18.55 13.06 -1.25
CA ASN A 38 17.73 14.24 -1.00
C ASN A 38 16.52 14.21 -1.94
N TRP A 39 15.42 14.82 -1.52
CA TRP A 39 14.14 14.76 -2.24
C TRP A 39 14.22 15.25 -3.71
N ARG A 40 15.10 16.21 -4.01
CA ARG A 40 15.25 16.71 -5.38
C ARG A 40 15.88 15.68 -6.32
N ARG A 41 16.90 14.96 -5.85
CA ARG A 41 17.54 13.88 -6.59
C ARG A 41 16.60 12.69 -6.76
N GLU A 42 15.86 12.35 -5.72
CA GLU A 42 14.89 11.26 -5.73
C GLU A 42 13.74 11.53 -6.70
N GLN A 43 13.22 12.77 -6.74
CA GLN A 43 12.25 13.17 -7.75
C GLN A 43 12.81 13.17 -9.18
N GLN A 44 14.08 13.55 -9.35
CA GLN A 44 14.73 13.46 -10.65
C GLN A 44 14.94 12.01 -11.09
N ALA A 45 15.33 11.12 -10.17
CA ALA A 45 15.49 9.70 -10.44
C ALA A 45 14.16 9.09 -10.91
N TRP A 46 13.05 9.38 -10.24
CA TRP A 46 11.72 8.94 -10.65
C TRP A 46 11.37 9.35 -12.09
N ARG A 47 11.75 10.56 -12.48
CA ARG A 47 11.45 11.09 -13.84
C ARG A 47 12.40 10.63 -14.93
N LYS A 48 13.65 10.32 -14.60
CA LYS A 48 14.73 10.12 -15.59
C LYS A 48 15.32 8.71 -15.58
N THR A 49 15.27 8.02 -14.45
CA THR A 49 15.90 6.70 -14.24
C THR A 49 14.95 5.75 -13.53
N ALA A 50 15.24 5.43 -12.28
CA ALA A 50 14.38 4.62 -11.42
C ALA A 50 14.56 5.04 -9.95
N VAL A 51 13.53 4.80 -9.15
CA VAL A 51 13.53 5.02 -7.71
C VAL A 51 12.90 3.82 -7.00
N LEU A 52 13.43 3.49 -5.84
CA LEU A 52 12.86 2.53 -4.91
C LEU A 52 12.13 3.28 -3.80
N TYR A 53 10.82 3.10 -3.71
CA TYR A 53 10.03 3.59 -2.57
C TYR A 53 9.84 2.49 -1.55
N ASP A 54 10.17 2.77 -0.30
CA ASP A 54 9.79 1.93 0.82
C ASP A 54 8.39 2.31 1.32
N GLN A 55 7.45 1.43 1.10
CA GLN A 55 6.05 1.58 1.49
C GLN A 55 5.67 0.67 2.66
N SER A 56 6.64 0.04 3.31
CA SER A 56 6.40 -0.99 4.32
C SER A 56 5.68 -0.49 5.57
N HIS A 57 5.72 0.82 5.88
CA HIS A 57 5.33 1.32 7.19
C HIS A 57 4.08 2.21 7.21
N HIS A 58 3.66 2.78 6.09
CA HIS A 58 2.69 3.87 6.08
C HIS A 58 1.23 3.43 5.96
N MET A 59 0.96 2.20 5.52
CA MET A 59 -0.38 1.63 5.36
C MET A 59 -0.62 0.49 6.35
N VAL A 60 -1.89 0.26 6.67
CA VAL A 60 -2.36 -0.94 7.36
C VAL A 60 -2.53 -2.04 6.32
N ASN A 61 -2.11 -3.26 6.65
CA ASN A 61 -2.54 -4.46 5.94
C ASN A 61 -3.60 -5.16 6.79
N LEU A 62 -4.76 -5.45 6.23
CA LEU A 62 -5.79 -6.25 6.89
C LEU A 62 -6.01 -7.51 6.08
N PHE A 63 -5.62 -8.63 6.65
CA PHE A 63 -5.85 -9.95 6.07
C PHE A 63 -7.26 -10.40 6.39
N VAL A 64 -7.97 -10.87 5.38
CA VAL A 64 -9.33 -11.42 5.50
C VAL A 64 -9.33 -12.77 4.81
N LYS A 65 -9.58 -13.83 5.56
CA LYS A 65 -9.57 -15.20 5.05
C LYS A 65 -10.83 -15.94 5.49
N GLY A 66 -11.45 -16.64 4.56
CA GLY A 66 -12.62 -17.45 4.80
C GLY A 66 -13.64 -17.41 3.68
N PRO A 67 -14.62 -18.31 3.70
CA PRO A 67 -15.59 -18.47 2.63
C PRO A 67 -16.45 -17.21 2.36
N ASP A 68 -16.65 -16.38 3.39
CA ASP A 68 -17.40 -15.13 3.28
C ASP A 68 -16.53 -13.90 2.97
N ALA A 69 -15.24 -14.06 2.69
CA ALA A 69 -14.34 -12.93 2.46
C ALA A 69 -14.81 -12.01 1.33
N LEU A 70 -15.18 -12.55 0.17
CA LEU A 70 -15.71 -11.74 -0.94
C LEU A 70 -17.08 -11.16 -0.65
N LYS A 71 -17.91 -11.89 0.10
CA LYS A 71 -19.24 -11.40 0.51
C LYS A 71 -19.10 -10.19 1.43
N LEU A 72 -18.22 -10.25 2.43
CA LEU A 72 -17.92 -9.12 3.32
C LEU A 72 -17.51 -7.88 2.54
N ILE A 73 -16.62 -8.02 1.54
CA ILE A 73 -16.21 -6.91 0.67
C ILE A 73 -17.39 -6.36 -0.12
N SER A 74 -18.18 -7.24 -0.74
CA SER A 74 -19.34 -6.84 -1.54
C SER A 74 -20.39 -6.06 -0.72
N ASP A 75 -20.62 -6.48 0.51
CA ASP A 75 -21.64 -5.87 1.38
C ASP A 75 -21.18 -4.52 1.97
N THR A 76 -19.89 -4.23 1.97
CA THR A 76 -19.31 -3.05 2.65
C THR A 76 -18.72 -1.99 1.72
N ALA A 77 -18.54 -2.30 0.44
CA ALA A 77 -17.96 -1.39 -0.55
C ALA A 77 -18.93 -1.03 -1.67
N ILE A 78 -18.71 0.13 -2.27
CA ILE A 78 -19.44 0.55 -3.48
C ILE A 78 -18.90 -0.11 -4.76
N ASN A 79 -17.72 -0.73 -4.68
CA ASN A 79 -17.07 -1.37 -5.83
C ASN A 79 -17.61 -2.78 -6.04
N SER A 80 -18.02 -3.12 -7.27
CA SER A 80 -18.42 -4.48 -7.61
C SER A 80 -17.25 -5.46 -7.49
N VAL A 81 -17.51 -6.65 -6.96
CA VAL A 81 -16.55 -7.76 -6.89
C VAL A 81 -16.76 -8.81 -7.99
N GLU A 82 -17.71 -8.62 -8.92
CA GLU A 82 -18.05 -9.58 -9.98
C GLU A 82 -16.87 -9.97 -10.89
N SER A 83 -15.97 -9.02 -11.15
CA SER A 83 -14.77 -9.26 -11.97
C SER A 83 -13.51 -9.08 -11.14
N PHE A 84 -13.37 -9.89 -10.10
CA PHE A 84 -12.24 -9.85 -9.19
C PHE A 84 -11.63 -11.24 -9.00
N PRO A 85 -10.93 -11.79 -10.02
CA PRO A 85 -10.28 -13.10 -9.92
C PRO A 85 -9.05 -13.08 -9.02
N VAL A 86 -8.56 -14.25 -8.67
CA VAL A 86 -7.25 -14.43 -8.00
C VAL A 86 -6.13 -13.74 -8.79
N ASP A 87 -5.09 -13.30 -8.12
CA ASP A 87 -3.97 -12.52 -8.65
C ASP A 87 -4.41 -11.21 -9.34
N MET A 88 -5.43 -10.56 -8.76
CA MET A 88 -5.85 -9.22 -9.14
C MET A 88 -5.94 -8.30 -7.92
N ALA A 89 -5.62 -7.02 -8.11
CA ALA A 89 -5.96 -5.97 -7.16
C ALA A 89 -7.19 -5.20 -7.62
N LYS A 90 -7.91 -4.62 -6.66
CA LYS A 90 -9.10 -3.79 -6.90
C LYS A 90 -9.22 -2.72 -5.83
N GLN A 91 -9.76 -1.56 -6.19
CA GLN A 91 -10.03 -0.53 -5.21
C GLN A 91 -11.19 -0.96 -4.30
N TYR A 92 -11.07 -0.63 -3.02
CA TYR A 92 -12.09 -0.80 -2.00
C TYR A 92 -12.46 0.56 -1.43
N VAL A 93 -13.73 0.95 -1.57
CA VAL A 93 -14.25 2.21 -1.06
C VAL A 93 -15.47 1.91 -0.17
N PRO A 94 -15.26 1.75 1.15
CA PRO A 94 -16.36 1.53 2.07
C PRO A 94 -17.14 2.82 2.32
N THR A 95 -18.44 2.66 2.50
CA THR A 95 -19.35 3.77 2.84
C THR A 95 -20.15 3.46 4.09
N THR A 96 -20.62 4.52 4.75
CA THR A 96 -21.64 4.39 5.78
C THR A 96 -22.99 4.01 5.14
N PRO A 97 -23.99 3.53 5.93
CA PRO A 97 -25.34 3.30 5.41
C PRO A 97 -26.00 4.56 4.81
N ALA A 98 -25.55 5.74 5.19
CA ALA A 98 -26.00 7.01 4.62
C ALA A 98 -25.26 7.43 3.33
N GLY A 99 -24.34 6.58 2.83
CA GLY A 99 -23.60 6.79 1.59
C GLY A 99 -22.34 7.66 1.71
N TYR A 100 -21.93 8.04 2.92
CA TYR A 100 -20.69 8.80 3.11
C TYR A 100 -19.48 7.88 3.02
N VAL A 101 -18.46 8.30 2.26
CA VAL A 101 -17.18 7.58 2.14
C VAL A 101 -16.45 7.58 3.48
N ILE A 102 -16.07 6.40 3.94
CA ILE A 102 -15.28 6.21 5.17
C ILE A 102 -13.79 6.33 4.87
N GLY A 103 -13.37 5.88 3.70
CA GLY A 103 -12.01 5.89 3.23
C GLY A 103 -11.86 5.08 1.96
N ASP A 104 -10.62 4.80 1.59
CA ASP A 104 -10.30 3.94 0.47
C ASP A 104 -9.02 3.13 0.70
N GLY A 105 -8.79 2.18 -0.17
CA GLY A 105 -7.56 1.39 -0.23
C GLY A 105 -7.62 0.39 -1.36
N ILE A 106 -6.66 -0.50 -1.40
CA ILE A 106 -6.54 -1.51 -2.43
C ILE A 106 -6.72 -2.89 -1.81
N LEU A 107 -7.56 -3.71 -2.42
CA LEU A 107 -7.71 -5.13 -2.14
C LEU A 107 -6.81 -5.93 -3.07
N PHE A 108 -6.15 -6.91 -2.53
CA PHE A 108 -5.39 -7.92 -3.25
C PHE A 108 -6.07 -9.26 -3.04
N ARG A 109 -6.52 -9.91 -4.09
CA ARG A 109 -7.05 -11.28 -4.00
C ARG A 109 -5.92 -12.27 -4.19
N LEU A 110 -5.48 -12.87 -3.10
CA LEU A 110 -4.32 -13.75 -3.05
C LEU A 110 -4.67 -15.21 -3.34
N ASP A 111 -5.91 -15.60 -3.00
CA ASP A 111 -6.49 -16.91 -3.26
C ASP A 111 -8.02 -16.80 -3.38
N GLU A 112 -8.70 -17.90 -3.56
CA GLU A 112 -10.18 -17.94 -3.70
C GLU A 112 -10.88 -17.30 -2.50
N ASP A 113 -10.39 -17.58 -1.30
CA ASP A 113 -10.93 -17.13 -0.01
C ASP A 113 -9.96 -16.25 0.80
N GLU A 114 -8.88 -15.73 0.18
CA GLU A 114 -7.88 -14.93 0.88
C GLU A 114 -7.68 -13.57 0.20
N LEU A 115 -7.95 -12.52 0.98
CA LEU A 115 -7.82 -11.12 0.58
C LEU A 115 -6.90 -10.38 1.53
N VAL A 116 -6.19 -9.39 1.00
CA VAL A 116 -5.48 -8.40 1.83
C VAL A 116 -5.94 -7.00 1.43
N PHE A 117 -6.47 -6.27 2.39
CA PHE A 117 -6.72 -4.84 2.23
C PHE A 117 -5.47 -4.06 2.63
N VAL A 118 -5.07 -3.11 1.78
CA VAL A 118 -3.96 -2.19 2.02
C VAL A 118 -4.46 -0.77 1.92
N GLY A 119 -4.40 -0.02 3.02
CA GLY A 119 -4.93 1.32 3.04
C GLY A 119 -4.78 2.05 4.37
N ARG A 120 -5.55 3.12 4.52
CA ARG A 120 -5.59 3.91 5.75
C ARG A 120 -6.45 3.26 6.82
N ALA A 121 -6.14 3.56 8.08
CA ALA A 121 -6.81 3.00 9.24
C ALA A 121 -8.36 3.15 9.24
N PRO A 122 -8.99 4.24 8.79
CA PRO A 122 -10.46 4.33 8.81
C PRO A 122 -11.15 3.21 8.01
N ALA A 123 -10.70 2.94 6.78
CA ALA A 123 -11.26 1.88 5.96
C ALA A 123 -10.93 0.48 6.51
N ALA A 124 -9.69 0.28 7.00
CA ALA A 124 -9.28 -0.97 7.64
C ALA A 124 -10.12 -1.28 8.90
N ASN A 125 -10.30 -0.28 9.77
CA ASN A 125 -11.08 -0.44 11.00
C ASN A 125 -12.56 -0.72 10.72
N TRP A 126 -13.10 -0.11 9.68
CA TRP A 126 -14.48 -0.39 9.25
C TRP A 126 -14.64 -1.82 8.76
N LEU A 127 -13.73 -2.27 7.90
CA LEU A 127 -13.75 -3.62 7.37
C LEU A 127 -13.59 -4.67 8.48
N GLU A 128 -12.65 -4.47 9.41
CA GLU A 128 -12.45 -5.30 10.58
C GLU A 128 -13.71 -5.35 11.45
N PHE A 129 -14.29 -4.19 11.77
CA PHE A 129 -15.51 -4.11 12.55
C PHE A 129 -16.68 -4.89 11.92
N GLN A 130 -16.91 -4.71 10.63
CA GLN A 130 -17.95 -5.41 9.90
C GLN A 130 -17.70 -6.93 9.86
N GLY A 131 -16.47 -7.35 9.62
CA GLY A 131 -16.12 -8.77 9.60
C GLY A 131 -16.30 -9.46 10.97
N VAL A 132 -15.93 -8.77 12.06
CA VAL A 132 -16.06 -9.33 13.42
C VAL A 132 -17.51 -9.33 13.92
N THR A 133 -18.31 -8.33 13.57
CA THR A 133 -19.66 -8.15 14.12
C THR A 133 -20.79 -8.55 13.17
N GLY A 134 -20.51 -8.66 11.88
CA GLY A 134 -21.53 -8.88 10.85
C GLY A 134 -21.93 -10.35 10.63
N GLY A 135 -21.37 -11.28 11.39
CA GLY A 135 -21.72 -12.73 11.29
C GLY A 135 -21.16 -13.40 10.03
N TYR A 136 -20.09 -12.90 9.47
CA TYR A 136 -19.36 -13.51 8.36
C TYR A 136 -18.43 -14.63 8.85
N ASP A 137 -18.34 -15.70 8.07
CA ASP A 137 -17.36 -16.76 8.28
C ASP A 137 -15.99 -16.35 7.72
N VAL A 138 -15.28 -15.53 8.48
CA VAL A 138 -13.95 -15.02 8.15
C VAL A 138 -13.04 -14.92 9.37
N GLU A 139 -11.78 -15.18 9.15
CA GLU A 139 -10.69 -14.81 10.07
C GLU A 139 -10.09 -13.48 9.62
N ILE A 140 -9.87 -12.57 10.58
CA ILE A 140 -9.30 -11.25 10.30
C ILE A 140 -8.03 -11.06 11.13
N GLU A 141 -6.95 -10.68 10.46
CA GLU A 141 -5.70 -10.34 11.09
C GLU A 141 -5.22 -8.97 10.61
N LYS A 142 -4.87 -8.09 11.55
CA LYS A 142 -4.39 -6.74 11.25
C LYS A 142 -2.89 -6.62 11.44
N ASP A 143 -2.21 -6.11 10.42
CA ASP A 143 -0.82 -5.67 10.44
C ASP A 143 -0.81 -4.14 10.44
N GLU A 144 -0.67 -3.56 11.63
CA GLU A 144 -0.79 -2.12 11.84
C GLU A 144 0.36 -1.35 11.20
N ARG A 145 0.05 -0.18 10.68
CA ARG A 145 1.09 0.77 10.25
C ARG A 145 2.01 1.16 11.42
N SER A 146 3.26 1.46 11.12
CA SER A 146 4.27 1.77 12.14
C SER A 146 4.82 3.20 12.04
N PRO A 147 4.00 4.26 12.09
CA PRO A 147 4.52 5.60 12.20
C PRO A 147 5.21 5.76 13.56
N MET A 148 6.35 6.43 13.58
CA MET A 148 6.97 6.82 14.84
C MET A 148 6.05 7.82 15.53
N ARG A 149 5.67 7.49 16.76
CA ARG A 149 5.07 8.45 17.68
C ARG A 149 6.07 8.67 18.82
N PRO A 150 6.22 9.88 19.32
CA PRO A 150 7.22 10.18 20.38
C PRO A 150 7.09 9.28 21.62
N MET A 151 5.94 8.66 21.85
CA MET A 151 5.62 7.82 23.01
C MET A 151 5.10 6.43 22.62
N GLY A 152 5.13 6.06 21.34
CA GLY A 152 4.57 4.80 20.84
C GLY A 152 5.62 3.69 20.74
N LYS A 153 5.19 2.45 20.92
CA LYS A 153 6.02 1.29 20.58
C LYS A 153 6.12 1.18 19.06
N GLN A 154 7.29 0.78 18.58
CA GLN A 154 7.45 0.35 17.20
C GLN A 154 6.59 -0.88 16.95
N VAL A 155 5.83 -0.87 15.88
CA VAL A 155 5.05 -2.03 15.43
C VAL A 155 5.97 -2.89 14.56
N THR A 156 6.08 -4.18 14.88
CA THR A 156 6.72 -5.15 14.00
C THR A 156 5.77 -5.46 12.85
N ARG A 157 6.22 -5.21 11.63
CA ARG A 157 5.42 -5.48 10.44
C ARG A 157 5.42 -6.96 10.11
N LYS A 158 4.35 -7.42 9.43
CA LYS A 158 4.27 -8.76 8.85
C LYS A 158 4.75 -8.80 7.41
N LEU A 159 4.51 -7.71 6.67
CA LEU A 159 4.93 -7.59 5.28
C LEU A 159 5.82 -6.37 5.10
N TRP A 160 6.86 -6.53 4.30
CA TRP A 160 7.50 -5.42 3.62
C TRP A 160 6.79 -5.13 2.30
N ARG A 161 6.91 -3.89 1.84
CA ARG A 161 6.35 -3.43 0.57
C ARG A 161 7.27 -2.41 -0.07
N PHE A 162 7.74 -2.73 -1.26
CA PHE A 162 8.59 -1.84 -2.05
C PHE A 162 7.90 -1.50 -3.37
N GLN A 163 8.21 -0.33 -3.91
CA GLN A 163 7.77 0.04 -5.25
C GLN A 163 8.97 0.55 -6.06
N VAL A 164 9.27 -0.10 -7.16
CA VAL A 164 10.31 0.31 -8.13
C VAL A 164 9.62 1.02 -9.27
N GLN A 165 9.97 2.30 -9.50
CA GLN A 165 9.28 3.14 -10.49
C GLN A 165 10.25 4.02 -11.26
N GLY A 166 9.89 4.33 -12.49
CA GLY A 166 10.60 5.25 -13.37
C GLY A 166 10.88 4.65 -14.75
N PRO A 167 11.42 5.43 -15.70
CA PRO A 167 11.68 4.96 -17.07
C PRO A 167 12.52 3.68 -17.14
N ASN A 168 13.46 3.50 -16.24
CA ASN A 168 14.36 2.34 -16.20
C ASN A 168 13.91 1.25 -15.20
N ALA A 169 12.74 1.41 -14.55
CA ALA A 169 12.29 0.48 -13.53
C ALA A 169 12.21 -0.96 -14.03
N TRP A 170 11.74 -1.15 -15.26
CA TRP A 170 11.62 -2.48 -15.86
C TRP A 170 12.98 -3.18 -16.00
N GLN A 171 13.99 -2.45 -16.51
CA GLN A 171 15.35 -2.96 -16.65
C GLN A 171 15.98 -3.34 -15.30
N VAL A 172 15.71 -2.55 -14.24
CA VAL A 172 16.16 -2.88 -12.88
C VAL A 172 15.50 -4.17 -12.40
N LEU A 173 14.17 -4.28 -12.57
CA LEU A 173 13.41 -5.45 -12.13
C LEU A 173 13.82 -6.73 -12.88
N GLU A 174 14.04 -6.68 -14.18
CA GLU A 174 14.53 -7.83 -14.96
C GLU A 174 15.92 -8.28 -14.51
N LYS A 175 16.80 -7.33 -14.15
CA LYS A 175 18.11 -7.67 -13.58
C LYS A 175 17.96 -8.35 -12.22
N VAL A 176 17.14 -7.81 -11.34
CA VAL A 176 16.86 -8.38 -10.01
C VAL A 176 16.27 -9.78 -10.16
N ASN A 177 15.40 -9.99 -11.14
CA ASN A 177 14.79 -11.30 -11.44
C ASN A 177 15.79 -12.32 -12.05
N GLY A 178 16.89 -11.81 -12.62
CA GLY A 178 17.84 -12.66 -13.37
C GLY A 178 17.38 -13.01 -14.79
N GLY A 179 16.40 -12.26 -15.33
CA GLY A 179 15.84 -12.46 -16.67
C GLY A 179 14.51 -11.73 -16.84
N PRO A 180 13.82 -11.93 -17.97
CA PRO A 180 12.55 -11.28 -18.25
C PRO A 180 11.52 -11.50 -17.13
N ILE A 181 10.70 -10.48 -16.86
CA ILE A 181 9.56 -10.54 -15.96
C ILE A 181 8.26 -10.53 -16.76
N GLU A 182 7.21 -11.09 -16.19
CA GLU A 182 5.89 -11.13 -16.81
C GLU A 182 5.27 -9.72 -16.90
N ASP A 183 4.94 -9.28 -18.12
CA ASP A 183 4.22 -8.01 -18.33
C ASP A 183 2.70 -8.22 -18.23
N VAL A 184 2.21 -8.20 -17.01
CA VAL A 184 0.78 -8.32 -16.73
C VAL A 184 0.06 -6.98 -16.89
N LYS A 185 -1.28 -7.02 -17.03
CA LYS A 185 -2.10 -5.81 -17.12
C LYS A 185 -2.11 -5.04 -15.79
N PHE A 186 -2.47 -3.76 -15.87
CA PHE A 186 -2.66 -2.91 -14.67
C PHE A 186 -3.59 -3.59 -13.65
N PHE A 187 -3.21 -3.53 -12.38
CA PHE A 187 -3.84 -4.19 -11.24
C PHE A 187 -3.86 -5.72 -11.32
N ARG A 188 -3.04 -6.34 -12.17
CA ARG A 188 -2.75 -7.76 -12.11
C ARG A 188 -1.48 -8.01 -11.32
N MET A 189 -1.48 -9.13 -10.61
CA MET A 189 -0.35 -9.64 -9.86
C MET A 189 0.38 -10.70 -10.68
N SER A 190 1.68 -10.79 -10.45
CA SER A 190 2.55 -11.86 -10.91
C SER A 190 3.59 -12.18 -9.83
N ARG A 191 4.60 -12.94 -10.17
CA ARG A 191 5.70 -13.27 -9.28
C ARG A 191 7.02 -13.03 -9.98
N MET A 192 8.04 -12.72 -9.19
CA MET A 192 9.41 -12.60 -9.67
C MET A 192 10.39 -13.12 -8.61
N ASN A 193 11.62 -13.35 -9.01
CA ASN A 193 12.70 -13.73 -8.11
C ASN A 193 13.47 -12.50 -7.63
N VAL A 194 13.74 -12.42 -6.34
CA VAL A 194 14.65 -11.43 -5.74
C VAL A 194 15.53 -12.14 -4.74
N ALA A 195 16.84 -12.09 -4.95
CA ALA A 195 17.82 -12.76 -4.07
C ALA A 195 17.54 -14.27 -3.87
N GLY A 196 17.10 -14.98 -4.92
CA GLY A 196 16.78 -16.40 -4.86
C GLY A 196 15.41 -16.73 -4.25
N ARG A 197 14.60 -15.74 -3.94
CA ARG A 197 13.25 -15.90 -3.35
C ARG A 197 12.17 -15.43 -4.31
N GLU A 198 11.08 -16.18 -4.39
CA GLU A 198 9.88 -15.73 -5.08
C GLU A 198 9.16 -14.66 -4.26
N VAL A 199 8.90 -13.50 -4.87
CA VAL A 199 8.12 -12.41 -4.29
C VAL A 199 6.90 -12.11 -5.15
N ARG A 200 5.80 -11.71 -4.54
CA ARG A 200 4.61 -11.25 -5.26
C ARG A 200 4.83 -9.84 -5.79
N THR A 201 4.27 -9.58 -6.97
CA THR A 201 4.31 -8.27 -7.60
C THR A 201 2.91 -7.82 -8.02
N LEU A 202 2.72 -6.50 -8.07
CA LEU A 202 1.52 -5.89 -8.63
C LEU A 202 1.92 -4.89 -9.71
N ARG A 203 1.30 -5.01 -10.89
CA ARG A 203 1.39 -3.98 -11.93
C ARG A 203 0.61 -2.73 -11.48
N HIS A 204 1.29 -1.87 -10.77
CA HIS A 204 0.75 -0.62 -10.26
C HIS A 204 1.81 0.47 -10.43
N GLY A 205 1.45 1.55 -11.11
CA GLY A 205 2.34 2.69 -11.35
C GLY A 205 1.80 3.95 -10.69
N MET A 206 2.65 4.67 -9.98
CA MET A 206 2.31 6.01 -9.51
C MET A 206 2.46 7.03 -10.64
N ALA A 207 1.46 7.89 -10.81
CA ALA A 207 1.46 8.97 -11.80
C ALA A 207 1.82 8.52 -13.25
N GLY A 208 1.46 7.29 -13.61
CA GLY A 208 1.69 6.74 -14.95
C GLY A 208 3.13 6.31 -15.24
N ALA A 209 4.05 6.35 -14.26
CA ALA A 209 5.41 5.86 -14.46
C ALA A 209 5.43 4.31 -14.52
N PRO A 210 6.29 3.72 -15.37
CA PRO A 210 6.48 2.27 -15.40
C PRO A 210 7.02 1.75 -14.07
N GLY A 211 6.62 0.54 -13.69
CA GLY A 211 7.16 -0.13 -12.51
C GLY A 211 6.21 -1.15 -11.91
N LEU A 212 6.69 -1.78 -10.85
CA LEU A 212 5.96 -2.77 -10.06
C LEU A 212 6.02 -2.42 -8.58
N GLU A 213 4.98 -2.79 -7.87
CA GLU A 213 4.96 -2.92 -6.44
C GLU A 213 5.30 -4.36 -6.07
N LEU A 214 6.20 -4.56 -5.09
CA LEU A 214 6.66 -5.85 -4.62
C LEU A 214 6.36 -5.97 -3.14
N TRP A 215 6.05 -7.19 -2.67
CA TRP A 215 5.90 -7.44 -1.23
C TRP A 215 6.22 -8.88 -0.85
N GLY A 216 6.58 -9.06 0.39
CA GLY A 216 6.90 -10.34 0.98
C GLY A 216 6.95 -10.28 2.50
N PRO A 217 7.27 -11.41 3.16
CA PRO A 217 7.40 -11.50 4.60
C PRO A 217 8.45 -10.53 5.15
N TYR A 218 8.14 -9.82 6.25
CA TYR A 218 8.97 -8.73 6.77
C TYR A 218 10.38 -9.19 7.19
N GLU A 219 10.55 -10.43 7.59
CA GLU A 219 11.86 -11.02 7.93
C GLU A 219 12.85 -11.04 6.75
N THR A 220 12.39 -10.90 5.52
CA THR A 220 13.24 -10.82 4.32
C THR A 220 13.45 -9.38 3.82
N TYR A 221 13.03 -8.38 4.60
CA TYR A 221 13.07 -6.97 4.22
C TYR A 221 14.46 -6.47 3.83
N ASP A 222 15.44 -6.63 4.73
CA ASP A 222 16.80 -6.10 4.53
C ASP A 222 17.48 -6.76 3.32
N GLU A 223 17.44 -8.08 3.26
CA GLU A 223 18.04 -8.86 2.16
C GLU A 223 17.44 -8.48 0.80
N THR A 224 16.10 -8.35 0.74
CA THR A 224 15.41 -7.96 -0.49
C THR A 224 15.75 -6.53 -0.91
N ARG A 225 15.76 -5.61 0.05
CA ARG A 225 16.10 -4.21 -0.18
C ARG A 225 17.52 -4.05 -0.70
N GLU A 226 18.48 -4.70 -0.06
CA GLU A 226 19.89 -4.68 -0.46
C GLU A 226 20.08 -5.24 -1.87
N ALA A 227 19.47 -6.38 -2.19
CA ALA A 227 19.56 -6.97 -3.52
C ALA A 227 19.04 -6.05 -4.63
N ILE A 228 17.94 -5.31 -4.37
CA ILE A 228 17.41 -4.33 -5.32
C ILE A 228 18.37 -3.13 -5.46
N LEU A 229 18.91 -2.63 -4.35
CA LEU A 229 19.81 -1.47 -4.37
C LEU A 229 21.15 -1.77 -5.02
N GLU A 230 21.76 -2.90 -4.73
CA GLU A 230 23.05 -3.30 -5.31
C GLU A 230 22.96 -3.37 -6.84
N LEU A 231 21.91 -3.98 -7.37
CA LEU A 231 21.70 -4.10 -8.81
C LEU A 231 21.28 -2.78 -9.47
N SER A 232 20.66 -1.87 -8.74
CA SER A 232 20.29 -0.54 -9.24
C SER A 232 21.47 0.43 -9.25
N LEU A 233 22.37 0.36 -8.27
CA LEU A 233 23.55 1.25 -8.16
C LEU A 233 24.59 1.03 -9.28
N ILE A 234 24.62 -0.15 -9.87
CA ILE A 234 25.57 -0.50 -10.97
C ILE A 234 25.19 0.20 -12.29
N HIS A 235 24.00 0.78 -12.42
CA HIS A 235 23.44 1.24 -13.70
C HIS A 235 22.65 2.54 -13.67
N ILE A 236 22.69 3.27 -12.59
CA ILE A 236 22.07 4.62 -12.52
C ILE A 236 23.07 5.69 -12.83
#